data_b45378641c53e030fbd83da26c4fa9e2
#
_entry.id   b45378641c53e030fbd83da26c4fa9e2
#
_cell.length_a   1.000
_cell.length_b   1.000
_cell.length_c   1.000
_cell.angle_alpha   90.00
_cell.angle_beta   90.00
_cell.angle_gamma   90.00
#
_symmetry.space_group_name_H-M   'P 1'
#
loop_
_entity.id
_entity.type
_entity.pdbx_description
1 polymer ?
#
loop_
_entity_poly.entity_id
_entity_poly.type
_entity_poly.pdbx_seq_one_letter_code
_entity_poly.pdbx_strand_id
1 'polypeptide(L)'
;MTTLSTDVPSAFALTQWSFGFYRRAQLGCGFLSIVFLFVLCVAGHDVLAQSQKNATRQQQQQQQALQKQFNDGALMILAGHPGTSYFTMARDIAAAFAENNELRLLPIDAGGGTENIRSLLYLRGVDMALVPSNALAQANASSMFGTNLSQRLTYITQLYSDEVHVLVRPDIRSFEQLRGLKIAVPPQDGNAEFTFRDLLQRNRMEVDVVRMAVPDAIDEVRSGGAIAGLVLTGAKPLRVLASLPKDGSLRLLAMPPLQGDGYTPAAFRSDDYPTLIPDGQTVDTVSFNTVLATNNTPKWDDSHRRVSKFVPAFFSVLSELAGPQHHPKWSDVNLAVTLDGWSRFDAAEAWLAKAQQEQAALVRKNFEQFLSATRGPGTPALSPNAQRELFEEFMQWSRRSVGTPKQVSRP
;
A
#
# COMPACT_ATOMS: atom_id res chain seq x y z
N MET A 1 -27.85 -32.42 39.96
CA MET A 1 -27.07 -33.59 40.46
C MET A 1 -25.62 -33.23 40.19
N THR A 2 -24.74 -32.94 41.11
CA THR A 2 -24.57 -33.24 42.52
C THR A 2 -23.78 -32.08 43.15
N THR A 3 -24.27 -31.59 44.26
CA THR A 3 -23.69 -30.66 45.25
C THR A 3 -22.64 -31.37 46.12
N LEU A 4 -21.68 -30.60 46.64
CA LEU A 4 -20.93 -30.79 47.89
C LEU A 4 -20.13 -29.52 48.14
N SER A 5 -20.41 -28.60 48.99
CA SER A 5 -20.66 -28.45 50.43
C SER A 5 -19.60 -29.12 51.34
N THR A 6 -18.99 -28.31 52.15
CA THR A 6 -18.53 -28.51 53.54
C THR A 6 -17.26 -27.69 53.80
N ASP A 7 -16.94 -27.05 54.81
CA ASP A 7 -17.52 -26.63 56.09
C ASP A 7 -16.36 -25.98 56.87
N VAL A 8 -16.69 -24.93 57.62
CA VAL A 8 -15.81 -24.28 58.62
C VAL A 8 -15.85 -25.09 59.90
N PRO A 9 -14.82 -25.06 60.75
CA PRO A 9 -15.12 -24.93 62.15
C PRO A 9 -14.37 -23.81 62.88
N SER A 10 -15.15 -23.09 63.61
CA SER A 10 -14.81 -22.26 64.74
C SER A 10 -14.38 -23.08 65.95
N ALA A 11 -13.42 -22.59 66.72
CA ALA A 11 -13.29 -22.99 68.17
C ALA A 11 -12.75 -21.81 68.99
N PHE A 12 -13.59 -21.38 69.88
CA PHE A 12 -13.36 -20.59 71.07
C PHE A 12 -12.47 -21.30 72.05
N ALA A 13 -11.62 -20.59 72.83
CA ALA A 13 -11.37 -20.86 74.21
C ALA A 13 -10.79 -19.62 74.93
N LEU A 14 -11.56 -19.13 75.81
CA LEU A 14 -11.23 -18.23 76.94
C LEU A 14 -10.35 -18.91 77.94
N THR A 15 -9.35 -18.20 78.48
CA THR A 15 -8.97 -18.35 79.93
C THR A 15 -8.48 -17.02 80.45
N GLN A 16 -9.27 -16.49 81.35
CA GLN A 16 -8.87 -15.47 82.36
C GLN A 16 -7.95 -16.14 83.37
N TRP A 17 -6.95 -15.47 83.79
CA TRP A 17 -6.64 -15.39 85.27
C TRP A 17 -5.75 -14.18 85.57
N SER A 18 -5.98 -13.67 86.74
CA SER A 18 -5.86 -12.41 87.40
C SER A 18 -4.56 -12.16 88.16
N PHE A 19 -4.38 -10.92 88.53
CA PHE A 19 -3.70 -10.28 89.67
C PHE A 19 -2.17 -10.20 89.77
N GLY A 20 -1.70 -9.01 89.98
CA GLY A 20 -0.43 -8.70 90.61
C GLY A 20 0.00 -7.27 90.52
N PHE A 21 -0.39 -6.41 91.47
CA PHE A 21 0.17 -5.11 91.80
C PHE A 21 1.69 -5.10 91.84
N TYR A 22 2.39 -4.19 91.20
CA TYR A 22 3.57 -3.48 91.76
C TYR A 22 3.87 -2.16 91.00
N ARG A 23 3.61 -1.07 91.73
CA ARG A 23 4.32 0.23 91.82
C ARG A 23 5.02 0.86 90.61
N ARG A 24 4.49 2.07 90.34
CA ARG A 24 5.15 3.34 90.00
C ARG A 24 6.70 3.33 90.02
N ALA A 25 7.26 3.53 88.86
CA ALA A 25 8.34 4.52 88.53
C ALA A 25 9.03 4.06 87.28
N GLN A 26 8.67 4.63 86.17
CA GLN A 26 9.48 4.92 84.97
C GLN A 26 8.55 5.31 83.80
N LEU A 27 7.78 6.35 84.03
CA LEU A 27 7.04 7.05 82.97
C LEU A 27 7.95 8.13 82.40
N GLY A 28 8.94 7.77 81.58
CA GLY A 28 9.77 8.76 80.92
C GLY A 28 10.49 8.27 79.65
N CYS A 29 10.94 7.03 79.61
CA CYS A 29 11.72 6.51 78.48
C CYS A 29 10.92 5.69 77.47
N GLY A 30 9.77 5.13 77.85
CA GLY A 30 8.97 4.30 76.92
C GLY A 30 8.19 5.10 75.87
N PHE A 31 7.78 6.29 76.22
CA PHE A 31 7.00 7.15 75.29
C PHE A 31 7.85 7.73 74.15
N LEU A 32 9.09 8.10 74.44
CA LEU A 32 10.04 8.58 73.43
C LEU A 32 10.45 7.47 72.44
N SER A 33 10.61 6.23 72.94
CA SER A 33 11.01 5.10 72.05
C SER A 33 9.86 4.66 71.12
N ILE A 34 8.61 4.71 71.61
CA ILE A 34 7.44 4.35 70.77
C ILE A 34 7.18 5.40 69.72
N VAL A 35 7.32 6.72 70.07
CA VAL A 35 7.19 7.83 69.10
C VAL A 35 8.30 7.77 68.06
N PHE A 36 9.55 7.43 68.44
CA PHE A 36 10.66 7.31 67.51
C PHE A 36 10.49 6.10 66.55
N LEU A 37 9.95 4.96 67.05
CA LEU A 37 9.61 3.81 66.19
C LEU A 37 8.46 4.14 65.23
N PHE A 38 7.45 4.87 65.68
CA PHE A 38 6.33 5.27 64.84
C PHE A 38 6.74 6.28 63.74
N VAL A 39 7.63 7.23 64.05
CA VAL A 39 8.20 8.18 63.06
C VAL A 39 9.08 7.43 62.05
N LEU A 40 9.87 6.44 62.45
CA LEU A 40 10.66 5.61 61.55
C LEU A 40 9.77 4.74 60.66
N CYS A 41 8.66 4.21 61.15
CA CYS A 41 7.70 3.43 60.38
C CYS A 41 6.99 4.30 59.34
N VAL A 42 6.57 5.52 59.67
CA VAL A 42 5.89 6.45 58.77
C VAL A 42 6.89 6.96 57.69
N ALA A 43 8.11 7.31 58.09
CA ALA A 43 9.14 7.71 57.13
C ALA A 43 9.54 6.55 56.18
N GLY A 44 9.56 5.32 56.65
CA GLY A 44 9.84 4.11 55.86
C GLY A 44 8.72 3.82 54.83
N HIS A 45 7.45 4.06 55.17
CA HIS A 45 6.33 3.88 54.25
C HIS A 45 6.36 4.90 53.09
N ASP A 46 6.71 6.15 53.41
CA ASP A 46 6.80 7.18 52.36
C ASP A 46 7.94 6.94 51.40
N VAL A 47 9.10 6.47 51.86
CA VAL A 47 10.25 6.13 51.02
C VAL A 47 9.95 4.93 50.14
N LEU A 48 9.29 3.87 50.65
CA LEU A 48 8.88 2.70 49.88
C LEU A 48 7.80 3.06 48.87
N ALA A 49 6.80 3.89 49.24
CA ALA A 49 5.76 4.35 48.33
C ALA A 49 6.33 5.24 47.19
N GLN A 50 7.33 6.05 47.53
CA GLN A 50 8.00 6.90 46.54
C GLN A 50 8.90 6.09 45.60
N SER A 51 9.57 5.06 46.11
CA SER A 51 10.36 4.10 45.31
C SER A 51 9.46 3.31 44.35
N GLN A 52 8.31 2.82 44.81
CA GLN A 52 7.33 2.12 43.96
C GLN A 52 6.74 3.05 42.87
N LYS A 53 6.41 4.29 43.22
CA LYS A 53 5.95 5.30 42.25
C LYS A 53 7.00 5.60 41.19
N ASN A 54 8.27 5.70 41.60
CA ASN A 54 9.37 5.94 40.67
C ASN A 54 9.62 4.73 39.75
N ALA A 55 9.58 3.52 40.28
CA ALA A 55 9.69 2.29 39.48
C ALA A 55 8.55 2.16 38.46
N THR A 56 7.31 2.45 38.87
CA THR A 56 6.16 2.43 37.97
C THR A 56 6.28 3.50 36.87
N ARG A 57 6.74 4.72 37.22
CA ARG A 57 6.99 5.78 36.23
C ARG A 57 8.09 5.40 35.23
N GLN A 58 9.17 4.79 35.69
CA GLN A 58 10.23 4.30 34.81
C GLN A 58 9.75 3.21 33.87
N GLN A 59 8.96 2.25 34.37
CA GLN A 59 8.34 1.22 33.52
C GLN A 59 7.39 1.84 32.47
N GLN A 60 6.56 2.80 32.87
CA GLN A 60 5.68 3.50 31.94
C GLN A 60 6.47 4.27 30.87
N GLN A 61 7.54 4.96 31.28
CA GLN A 61 8.42 5.66 30.32
C GLN A 61 9.12 4.70 29.35
N GLN A 62 9.60 3.57 29.85
CA GLN A 62 10.18 2.54 28.98
C GLN A 62 9.15 1.96 28.01
N GLN A 63 7.93 1.65 28.47
CA GLN A 63 6.85 1.18 27.59
C GLN A 63 6.47 2.23 26.54
N GLN A 64 6.37 3.49 26.93
CA GLN A 64 6.08 4.59 25.99
C GLN A 64 7.21 4.77 24.98
N ALA A 65 8.47 4.67 25.42
CA ALA A 65 9.62 4.73 24.52
C ALA A 65 9.65 3.58 23.52
N LEU A 66 9.35 2.35 23.98
CA LEU A 66 9.21 1.18 23.11
C LEU A 66 8.04 1.33 22.13
N GLN A 67 6.86 1.73 22.62
CA GLN A 67 5.72 1.99 21.74
C GLN A 67 6.03 3.04 20.69
N LYS A 68 6.71 4.12 21.08
CA LYS A 68 7.14 5.16 20.14
C LYS A 68 8.11 4.58 19.10
N GLN A 69 9.14 3.86 19.52
CA GLN A 69 10.12 3.24 18.63
C GLN A 69 9.45 2.28 17.64
N PHE A 70 8.48 1.45 18.08
CA PHE A 70 7.75 0.53 17.21
C PHE A 70 6.82 1.25 16.22
N ASN A 71 6.24 2.39 16.62
CA ASN A 71 5.29 3.13 15.79
C ASN A 71 5.96 4.13 14.86
N ASP A 72 7.10 4.71 15.22
CA ASP A 72 7.78 5.76 14.44
C ASP A 72 8.21 5.28 13.04
N GLY A 73 8.49 3.97 12.87
CA GLY A 73 8.85 3.36 11.59
C GLY A 73 7.72 2.59 10.89
N ALA A 74 6.55 2.46 11.53
CA ALA A 74 5.44 1.72 10.95
C ALA A 74 4.61 2.62 10.02
N LEU A 75 4.41 2.18 8.76
CA LEU A 75 3.56 2.83 7.77
C LEU A 75 2.43 1.89 7.38
N MET A 76 1.21 2.39 7.42
CA MET A 76 0.03 1.66 6.98
C MET A 76 -0.31 2.02 5.54
N ILE A 77 -0.40 1.00 4.68
CA ILE A 77 -0.84 1.14 3.29
C ILE A 77 -2.15 0.38 3.09
N LEU A 78 -3.20 1.10 2.73
CA LEU A 78 -4.45 0.47 2.30
C LEU A 78 -4.24 -0.17 0.94
N ALA A 79 -4.49 -1.46 0.87
CA ALA A 79 -4.41 -2.26 -0.35
C ALA A 79 -5.83 -2.63 -0.84
N GLY A 80 -5.98 -3.80 -1.42
CA GLY A 80 -7.27 -4.46 -1.65
C GLY A 80 -7.36 -5.71 -0.77
N HIS A 81 -8.40 -6.50 -0.99
CA HIS A 81 -8.51 -7.80 -0.33
C HIS A 81 -7.42 -8.80 -0.77
N PRO A 82 -7.07 -9.78 0.07
CA PRO A 82 -6.22 -10.89 -0.32
C PRO A 82 -6.71 -11.55 -1.62
N GLY A 83 -5.77 -11.77 -2.56
CA GLY A 83 -6.07 -12.30 -3.90
C GLY A 83 -6.21 -11.24 -4.99
N THR A 84 -6.31 -9.96 -4.65
CA THR A 84 -6.24 -8.85 -5.62
C THR A 84 -4.79 -8.48 -5.94
N SER A 85 -4.58 -7.83 -7.11
CA SER A 85 -3.28 -7.26 -7.48
C SER A 85 -2.81 -6.22 -6.45
N TYR A 86 -3.70 -5.42 -5.91
CA TYR A 86 -3.39 -4.41 -4.88
C TYR A 86 -2.76 -5.02 -3.64
N PHE A 87 -3.35 -6.10 -3.13
CA PHE A 87 -2.80 -6.77 -1.95
C PHE A 87 -1.44 -7.43 -2.26
N THR A 88 -1.31 -8.03 -3.44
CA THR A 88 -0.04 -8.63 -3.89
C THR A 88 1.07 -7.59 -4.00
N MET A 89 0.79 -6.46 -4.64
CA MET A 89 1.76 -5.38 -4.82
C MET A 89 2.15 -4.71 -3.48
N ALA A 90 1.17 -4.47 -2.60
CA ALA A 90 1.46 -3.95 -1.27
C ALA A 90 2.32 -4.92 -0.43
N ARG A 91 2.13 -6.22 -0.59
CA ARG A 91 2.98 -7.25 0.04
C ARG A 91 4.40 -7.27 -0.55
N ASP A 92 4.54 -7.10 -1.85
CA ASP A 92 5.86 -7.00 -2.49
C ASP A 92 6.63 -5.81 -1.93
N ILE A 93 5.99 -4.63 -1.81
CA ILE A 93 6.61 -3.47 -1.16
C ILE A 93 6.97 -3.80 0.29
N ALA A 94 6.06 -4.38 1.07
CA ALA A 94 6.31 -4.73 2.47
C ALA A 94 7.47 -5.73 2.63
N ALA A 95 7.60 -6.69 1.72
CA ALA A 95 8.68 -7.66 1.72
C ALA A 95 10.04 -7.01 1.46
N ALA A 96 10.11 -6.03 0.54
CA ALA A 96 11.34 -5.27 0.28
C ALA A 96 11.83 -4.47 1.51
N PHE A 97 10.95 -4.21 2.48
CA PHE A 97 11.28 -3.53 3.73
C PHE A 97 11.35 -4.47 4.94
N ALA A 98 11.27 -5.79 4.76
CA ALA A 98 11.22 -6.74 5.87
C ALA A 98 12.47 -6.71 6.77
N GLU A 99 13.63 -6.45 6.18
CA GLU A 99 14.91 -6.36 6.90
C GLU A 99 15.30 -4.91 7.25
N ASN A 100 14.44 -3.93 6.95
CA ASN A 100 14.71 -2.54 7.26
C ASN A 100 14.40 -2.25 8.73
N ASN A 101 15.40 -1.76 9.47
CA ASN A 101 15.25 -1.47 10.89
C ASN A 101 14.50 -0.16 11.20
N GLU A 102 14.38 0.73 10.21
CA GLU A 102 13.79 2.06 10.40
C GLU A 102 12.37 2.17 9.83
N LEU A 103 12.05 1.35 8.81
CA LEU A 103 10.76 1.39 8.11
C LEU A 103 10.14 0.00 8.06
N ARG A 104 8.88 -0.09 8.43
CA ARG A 104 8.09 -1.29 8.32
C ARG A 104 6.75 -0.96 7.66
N LEU A 105 6.48 -1.57 6.53
CA LEU A 105 5.23 -1.38 5.82
C LEU A 105 4.22 -2.44 6.24
N LEU A 106 3.02 -2.00 6.57
CA LEU A 106 1.90 -2.85 6.98
C LEU A 106 0.78 -2.76 5.93
N PRO A 107 0.67 -3.74 5.03
CA PRO A 107 -0.46 -3.82 4.11
C PRO A 107 -1.75 -4.09 4.89
N ILE A 108 -2.74 -3.23 4.69
CA ILE A 108 -4.06 -3.34 5.33
C ILE A 108 -5.06 -3.82 4.28
N ASP A 109 -5.79 -4.87 4.61
CA ASP A 109 -6.93 -5.33 3.85
C ASP A 109 -8.02 -4.26 3.83
N ALA A 110 -8.41 -3.81 2.63
CA ALA A 110 -9.35 -2.74 2.42
C ALA A 110 -10.18 -2.97 1.15
N GLY A 111 -11.32 -2.27 1.05
CA GLY A 111 -12.29 -2.49 -0.04
C GLY A 111 -11.84 -2.03 -1.43
N GLY A 112 -10.70 -1.33 -1.55
CA GLY A 112 -10.25 -0.78 -2.83
C GLY A 112 -11.09 0.41 -3.32
N GLY A 113 -10.83 0.88 -4.55
CA GLY A 113 -11.62 1.92 -5.20
C GLY A 113 -11.81 3.19 -4.36
N THR A 114 -13.03 3.69 -4.35
CA THR A 114 -13.41 4.91 -3.59
C THR A 114 -13.35 4.70 -2.07
N GLU A 115 -13.40 3.45 -1.58
CA GLU A 115 -13.28 3.16 -0.15
C GLU A 115 -11.87 3.44 0.37
N ASN A 116 -10.85 3.13 -0.42
CA ASN A 116 -9.47 3.49 -0.09
C ASN A 116 -9.29 5.01 -0.03
N ILE A 117 -9.93 5.77 -0.92
CA ILE A 117 -9.93 7.25 -0.87
C ILE A 117 -10.57 7.73 0.43
N ARG A 118 -11.75 7.19 0.78
CA ARG A 118 -12.46 7.53 2.01
C ARG A 118 -11.62 7.24 3.24
N SER A 119 -11.08 6.03 3.31
CA SER A 119 -10.29 5.58 4.45
C SER A 119 -8.99 6.36 4.60
N LEU A 120 -8.32 6.69 3.49
CA LEU A 120 -7.13 7.56 3.52
C LEU A 120 -7.45 8.95 4.06
N LEU A 121 -8.61 9.53 3.70
CA LEU A 121 -9.01 10.87 4.14
C LEU A 121 -9.44 10.96 5.59
N TYR A 122 -10.06 9.90 6.14
CA TYR A 122 -10.82 9.98 7.39
C TYR A 122 -10.40 8.98 8.46
N LEU A 123 -9.73 7.88 8.10
CA LEU A 123 -9.28 6.87 9.06
C LEU A 123 -7.91 7.26 9.65
N ARG A 124 -7.84 7.32 10.98
CA ARG A 124 -6.58 7.66 11.67
C ARG A 124 -5.58 6.52 11.55
N GLY A 125 -4.30 6.88 11.38
CA GLY A 125 -3.20 5.92 11.34
C GLY A 125 -2.92 5.36 9.95
N VAL A 126 -3.71 5.71 8.94
CA VAL A 126 -3.42 5.37 7.54
C VAL A 126 -2.46 6.40 6.96
N ASP A 127 -1.36 5.93 6.41
CA ASP A 127 -0.33 6.80 5.81
C ASP A 127 -0.47 6.89 4.30
N MET A 128 -0.80 5.77 3.65
CA MET A 128 -0.86 5.64 2.19
C MET A 128 -2.00 4.71 1.77
N ALA A 129 -2.38 4.82 0.50
CA ALA A 129 -3.35 3.93 -0.11
C ALA A 129 -3.01 3.65 -1.58
N LEU A 130 -3.29 2.45 -2.04
CA LEU A 130 -3.38 2.13 -3.46
C LEU A 130 -4.76 2.54 -3.96
N VAL A 131 -4.81 3.46 -4.92
CA VAL A 131 -6.05 4.06 -5.41
C VAL A 131 -6.08 4.01 -6.93
N PRO A 132 -7.18 3.58 -7.55
CA PRO A 132 -7.32 3.60 -9.00
C PRO A 132 -7.50 5.03 -9.53
N SER A 133 -6.86 5.36 -10.65
CA SER A 133 -6.93 6.70 -11.27
C SER A 133 -8.34 7.07 -11.73
N ASN A 134 -9.13 6.11 -12.21
CA ASN A 134 -10.54 6.31 -12.56
C ASN A 134 -11.41 6.66 -11.34
N ALA A 135 -11.14 6.04 -10.18
CA ALA A 135 -11.84 6.38 -8.94
C ALA A 135 -11.45 7.78 -8.43
N LEU A 136 -10.18 8.17 -8.55
CA LEU A 136 -9.73 9.53 -8.25
C LEU A 136 -10.41 10.56 -9.16
N ALA A 137 -10.42 10.31 -10.48
CA ALA A 137 -11.05 11.18 -11.47
C ALA A 137 -12.53 11.38 -11.18
N GLN A 138 -13.28 10.29 -10.96
CA GLN A 138 -14.70 10.36 -10.68
C GLN A 138 -15.00 11.02 -9.32
N ALA A 139 -14.26 10.67 -8.27
CA ALA A 139 -14.44 11.26 -6.95
C ALA A 139 -14.21 12.78 -6.96
N ASN A 140 -13.24 13.24 -7.75
CA ASN A 140 -12.97 14.67 -7.93
C ASN A 140 -14.07 15.34 -8.76
N ALA A 141 -14.48 14.77 -9.90
CA ALA A 141 -15.52 15.32 -10.77
C ALA A 141 -16.89 15.39 -10.08
N SER A 142 -17.26 14.38 -9.31
CA SER A 142 -18.54 14.32 -8.58
C SER A 142 -18.53 15.07 -7.25
N SER A 143 -17.38 15.61 -6.81
CA SER A 143 -17.19 16.18 -5.48
C SER A 143 -17.59 15.23 -4.34
N MET A 144 -17.44 13.92 -4.53
CA MET A 144 -17.85 12.87 -3.59
C MET A 144 -17.29 13.08 -2.18
N PHE A 145 -16.09 13.63 -2.06
CA PHE A 145 -15.40 13.91 -0.79
C PHE A 145 -15.17 15.42 -0.59
N GLY A 146 -15.97 16.27 -1.25
CA GLY A 146 -15.86 17.73 -1.26
C GLY A 146 -15.12 18.25 -2.48
N THR A 147 -15.25 19.58 -2.73
CA THR A 147 -14.76 20.26 -3.94
C THR A 147 -13.24 20.42 -4.01
N ASN A 148 -12.51 20.08 -2.94
CA ASN A 148 -11.07 20.29 -2.81
C ASN A 148 -10.29 18.99 -2.64
N LEU A 149 -10.76 17.88 -3.19
CA LEU A 149 -10.13 16.57 -3.03
C LEU A 149 -8.66 16.58 -3.47
N SER A 150 -8.34 17.19 -4.63
CA SER A 150 -6.97 17.29 -5.16
C SER A 150 -6.03 18.20 -4.35
N GLN A 151 -6.57 18.98 -3.40
CA GLN A 151 -5.77 19.73 -2.43
C GLN A 151 -5.50 18.95 -1.14
N ARG A 152 -6.35 17.97 -0.82
CA ARG A 152 -6.27 17.15 0.39
C ARG A 152 -5.45 15.89 0.21
N LEU A 153 -5.36 15.39 -1.01
CA LEU A 153 -4.57 14.23 -1.38
C LEU A 153 -3.44 14.62 -2.33
N THR A 154 -2.32 13.94 -2.19
CA THR A 154 -1.21 13.98 -3.14
C THR A 154 -0.88 12.55 -3.58
N TYR A 155 -0.24 12.40 -4.73
CA TYR A 155 0.26 11.09 -5.15
C TYR A 155 1.78 11.01 -4.99
N ILE A 156 2.27 9.86 -4.60
CA ILE A 156 3.70 9.58 -4.55
C ILE A 156 4.18 9.23 -5.96
N THR A 157 3.54 8.25 -6.57
CA THR A 157 3.79 7.85 -7.96
C THR A 157 2.60 7.09 -8.54
N GLN A 158 2.50 7.03 -9.86
CA GLN A 158 1.73 6.00 -10.55
C GLN A 158 2.55 4.71 -10.54
N LEU A 159 1.92 3.59 -10.28
CA LEU A 159 2.58 2.29 -10.18
C LEU A 159 2.44 1.52 -11.50
N TYR A 160 1.32 0.90 -11.70
CA TYR A 160 1.06 0.00 -12.82
C TYR A 160 -0.37 0.20 -13.33
N SER A 161 -0.69 -0.43 -14.47
CA SER A 161 -2.05 -0.44 -14.99
C SER A 161 -2.78 -1.71 -14.54
N ASP A 162 -4.02 -1.52 -14.14
CA ASP A 162 -5.02 -2.57 -13.96
C ASP A 162 -5.93 -2.61 -15.18
N GLU A 163 -6.22 -3.79 -15.68
CA GLU A 163 -7.11 -4.03 -16.80
C GLU A 163 -8.48 -4.52 -16.33
N VAL A 164 -9.52 -4.20 -17.10
CA VAL A 164 -10.87 -4.71 -16.88
C VAL A 164 -11.04 -6.04 -17.62
N HIS A 165 -11.26 -7.10 -16.87
CA HIS A 165 -11.47 -8.44 -17.39
C HIS A 165 -12.95 -8.79 -17.33
N VAL A 166 -13.55 -9.08 -18.47
CA VAL A 166 -14.93 -9.55 -18.56
C VAL A 166 -14.91 -10.98 -19.08
N LEU A 167 -15.07 -11.93 -18.16
CA LEU A 167 -15.11 -13.36 -18.45
C LEU A 167 -16.55 -13.75 -18.74
N VAL A 168 -16.83 -14.37 -19.87
CA VAL A 168 -18.19 -14.73 -20.31
C VAL A 168 -18.25 -16.12 -20.92
N ARG A 169 -19.48 -16.62 -21.15
CA ARG A 169 -19.74 -17.81 -21.95
C ARG A 169 -19.35 -17.59 -23.42
N PRO A 170 -19.02 -18.64 -24.17
CA PRO A 170 -18.56 -18.52 -25.56
C PRO A 170 -19.61 -17.95 -26.56
N ASP A 171 -20.89 -18.02 -26.24
CA ASP A 171 -22.01 -17.48 -27.05
C ASP A 171 -22.07 -15.94 -26.97
N ILE A 172 -21.53 -15.31 -25.92
CA ILE A 172 -21.48 -13.86 -25.79
C ILE A 172 -20.20 -13.34 -26.48
N ARG A 173 -20.38 -12.55 -27.54
CA ARG A 173 -19.29 -12.12 -28.43
C ARG A 173 -19.08 -10.62 -28.48
N SER A 174 -20.04 -9.82 -27.99
CA SER A 174 -19.92 -8.36 -27.93
C SER A 174 -20.43 -7.80 -26.61
N PHE A 175 -19.97 -6.60 -26.28
CA PHE A 175 -20.34 -5.91 -25.05
C PHE A 175 -21.87 -5.61 -25.00
N GLU A 176 -22.48 -5.32 -26.15
CA GLU A 176 -23.92 -5.02 -26.27
C GLU A 176 -24.79 -6.23 -25.89
N GLN A 177 -24.28 -7.44 -26.08
CA GLN A 177 -25.00 -8.68 -25.71
C GLN A 177 -25.12 -8.89 -24.19
N LEU A 178 -24.41 -8.10 -23.39
CA LEU A 178 -24.57 -8.12 -21.94
C LEU A 178 -25.88 -7.46 -21.47
N ARG A 179 -26.56 -6.71 -22.33
CA ARG A 179 -27.80 -5.99 -21.99
C ARG A 179 -28.85 -6.93 -21.41
N GLY A 180 -29.35 -6.58 -20.21
CA GLY A 180 -30.36 -7.34 -19.49
C GLY A 180 -29.87 -8.66 -18.87
N LEU A 181 -28.60 -9.01 -19.03
CA LEU A 181 -28.03 -10.21 -18.42
C LEU A 181 -27.56 -9.95 -17.00
N LYS A 182 -27.40 -11.03 -16.23
CA LYS A 182 -26.80 -11.01 -14.90
C LYS A 182 -25.28 -11.18 -15.00
N ILE A 183 -24.55 -10.20 -14.52
CA ILE A 183 -23.09 -10.19 -14.51
C ILE A 183 -22.58 -10.11 -13.08
N ALA A 184 -21.73 -11.06 -12.70
CA ALA A 184 -21.15 -11.12 -11.38
C ALA A 184 -20.00 -10.13 -11.23
N VAL A 185 -19.87 -9.59 -10.02
CA VAL A 185 -18.69 -8.86 -9.52
C VAL A 185 -18.31 -9.43 -8.16
N PRO A 186 -17.01 -9.47 -7.78
CA PRO A 186 -16.61 -9.93 -6.46
C PRO A 186 -17.16 -9.01 -5.35
N PRO A 187 -17.72 -9.55 -4.26
CA PRO A 187 -18.29 -8.74 -3.19
C PRO A 187 -17.26 -7.92 -2.42
N GLN A 188 -16.01 -8.36 -2.41
CA GLN A 188 -14.90 -7.69 -1.73
C GLN A 188 -14.04 -6.82 -2.66
N ASP A 189 -14.32 -6.79 -3.95
CA ASP A 189 -13.60 -5.94 -4.92
C ASP A 189 -14.48 -4.75 -5.30
N GLY A 190 -14.49 -3.74 -4.42
CA GLY A 190 -15.24 -2.50 -4.67
C GLY A 190 -14.79 -1.78 -5.93
N ASN A 191 -13.56 -2.01 -6.41
CA ASN A 191 -13.07 -1.42 -7.64
C ASN A 191 -13.68 -2.08 -8.89
N ALA A 192 -13.84 -3.40 -8.93
CA ALA A 192 -14.47 -4.09 -10.05
C ALA A 192 -15.93 -3.65 -10.24
N GLU A 193 -16.73 -3.61 -9.17
CA GLU A 193 -18.10 -3.15 -9.23
C GLU A 193 -18.18 -1.67 -9.65
N PHE A 194 -17.39 -0.81 -9.02
CA PHE A 194 -17.33 0.62 -9.31
C PHE A 194 -16.99 0.86 -10.80
N THR A 195 -15.90 0.26 -11.27
CA THR A 195 -15.43 0.42 -12.65
C THR A 195 -16.44 -0.11 -13.65
N PHE A 196 -17.04 -1.27 -13.40
CA PHE A 196 -18.02 -1.84 -14.31
C PHE A 196 -19.29 -0.99 -14.39
N ARG A 197 -19.79 -0.49 -13.28
CA ARG A 197 -20.95 0.42 -13.26
C ARG A 197 -20.66 1.74 -14.00
N ASP A 198 -19.47 2.31 -13.86
CA ASP A 198 -19.07 3.50 -14.61
C ASP A 198 -19.01 3.21 -16.12
N LEU A 199 -18.44 2.07 -16.53
CA LEU A 199 -18.41 1.65 -17.93
C LEU A 199 -19.82 1.41 -18.50
N LEU A 200 -20.72 0.79 -17.74
CA LEU A 200 -22.13 0.62 -18.14
C LEU A 200 -22.81 1.96 -18.35
N GLN A 201 -22.66 2.89 -17.42
CA GLN A 201 -23.24 4.23 -17.52
C GLN A 201 -22.75 4.99 -18.77
N ARG A 202 -21.43 4.98 -19.03
CA ARG A 202 -20.81 5.62 -20.20
C ARG A 202 -21.31 5.04 -21.52
N ASN A 203 -21.56 3.75 -21.55
CA ASN A 203 -22.05 3.04 -22.74
C ASN A 203 -23.60 2.95 -22.79
N ARG A 204 -24.33 3.57 -21.86
CA ARG A 204 -25.79 3.52 -21.75
C ARG A 204 -26.33 2.08 -21.76
N MET A 205 -25.66 1.23 -21.00
CA MET A 205 -25.95 -0.19 -20.88
C MET A 205 -26.68 -0.49 -19.57
N GLU A 206 -27.73 -1.29 -19.66
CA GLU A 206 -28.46 -1.81 -18.50
C GLU A 206 -28.10 -3.29 -18.31
N VAL A 207 -27.52 -3.62 -17.18
CA VAL A 207 -27.04 -4.95 -16.80
C VAL A 207 -27.42 -5.18 -15.34
N ASP A 208 -27.86 -6.38 -15.01
CA ASP A 208 -28.12 -6.77 -13.61
C ASP A 208 -26.78 -7.19 -12.95
N VAL A 209 -26.20 -6.29 -12.15
CA VAL A 209 -24.93 -6.52 -11.47
C VAL A 209 -25.16 -7.23 -10.14
N VAL A 210 -24.64 -8.45 -10.03
CA VAL A 210 -24.83 -9.34 -8.88
C VAL A 210 -23.47 -9.54 -8.16
N ARG A 211 -23.47 -9.45 -6.84
CA ARG A 211 -22.26 -9.77 -6.04
C ARG A 211 -22.17 -11.27 -5.82
N MET A 212 -21.07 -11.88 -6.28
CA MET A 212 -20.83 -13.31 -6.17
C MET A 212 -19.35 -13.60 -6.00
N ALA A 213 -18.99 -14.57 -5.19
CA ALA A 213 -17.59 -14.97 -5.02
C ALA A 213 -17.01 -15.49 -6.34
N VAL A 214 -15.73 -15.20 -6.59
CA VAL A 214 -15.08 -15.49 -7.89
C VAL A 214 -15.20 -16.96 -8.31
N PRO A 215 -14.93 -17.96 -7.43
CA PRO A 215 -15.06 -19.36 -7.81
C PRO A 215 -16.50 -19.74 -8.23
N ASP A 216 -17.48 -19.32 -7.43
CA ASP A 216 -18.89 -19.60 -7.68
C ASP A 216 -19.37 -18.96 -8.99
N ALA A 217 -18.93 -17.71 -9.25
CA ALA A 217 -19.26 -17.00 -10.48
C ALA A 217 -18.64 -17.69 -11.73
N ILE A 218 -17.41 -18.18 -11.63
CA ILE A 218 -16.77 -18.94 -12.71
C ILE A 218 -17.54 -20.23 -13.00
N ASP A 219 -17.96 -20.95 -11.98
CA ASP A 219 -18.73 -22.20 -12.11
C ASP A 219 -20.12 -21.94 -12.70
N GLU A 220 -20.80 -20.90 -12.28
CA GLU A 220 -22.09 -20.46 -12.82
C GLU A 220 -21.99 -20.07 -14.31
N VAL A 221 -20.98 -19.26 -14.67
CA VAL A 221 -20.77 -18.88 -16.08
C VAL A 221 -20.44 -20.10 -16.93
N ARG A 222 -19.58 -21.00 -16.45
CA ARG A 222 -19.17 -22.20 -17.17
C ARG A 222 -20.31 -23.19 -17.37
N SER A 223 -21.15 -23.38 -16.36
CA SER A 223 -22.29 -24.32 -16.43
C SER A 223 -23.45 -23.80 -17.26
N GLY A 224 -23.42 -22.55 -17.71
CA GLY A 224 -24.54 -21.92 -18.40
C GLY A 224 -25.69 -21.54 -17.44
N GLY A 225 -25.38 -21.34 -16.17
CA GLY A 225 -26.33 -20.91 -15.14
C GLY A 225 -26.91 -19.51 -15.36
N ALA A 226 -27.49 -18.95 -14.31
CA ALA A 226 -28.13 -17.64 -14.38
C ALA A 226 -27.14 -16.48 -14.60
N ILE A 227 -25.88 -16.66 -14.22
CA ILE A 227 -24.81 -15.66 -14.38
C ILE A 227 -24.18 -15.82 -15.76
N ALA A 228 -24.20 -14.74 -16.55
CA ALA A 228 -23.72 -14.75 -17.93
C ALA A 228 -22.24 -14.36 -18.05
N GLY A 229 -21.70 -13.68 -17.05
CA GLY A 229 -20.29 -13.27 -17.01
C GLY A 229 -19.83 -12.81 -15.63
N LEU A 230 -18.52 -12.67 -15.50
CA LEU A 230 -17.84 -12.19 -14.30
C LEU A 230 -16.90 -11.05 -14.68
N VAL A 231 -16.97 -9.94 -13.95
CA VAL A 231 -16.04 -8.81 -14.12
C VAL A 231 -15.05 -8.80 -12.99
N LEU A 232 -13.77 -8.69 -13.37
CA LEU A 232 -12.64 -8.52 -12.47
C LEU A 232 -11.82 -7.31 -12.90
N THR A 233 -11.16 -6.66 -11.96
CA THR A 233 -10.16 -5.63 -12.22
C THR A 233 -8.83 -6.03 -11.60
N GLY A 234 -7.75 -5.73 -12.27
CA GLY A 234 -6.41 -5.98 -11.74
C GLY A 234 -5.34 -6.10 -12.79
N ALA A 235 -4.11 -6.07 -12.33
CA ALA A 235 -2.92 -6.17 -13.14
C ALA A 235 -2.80 -7.55 -13.80
N LYS A 236 -2.76 -7.58 -15.12
CA LYS A 236 -2.60 -8.84 -15.88
C LYS A 236 -1.18 -9.43 -15.73
N PRO A 237 -1.04 -10.76 -15.71
CA PRO A 237 -2.11 -11.75 -15.73
C PRO A 237 -2.73 -11.99 -14.34
N LEU A 238 -4.04 -11.99 -14.26
CA LEU A 238 -4.75 -12.42 -13.04
C LEU A 238 -4.58 -13.93 -12.85
N ARG A 239 -4.03 -14.33 -11.72
CA ARG A 239 -3.75 -15.75 -11.42
C ARG A 239 -4.99 -16.63 -11.57
N VAL A 240 -6.15 -16.17 -11.12
CA VAL A 240 -7.41 -16.92 -11.19
C VAL A 240 -7.81 -17.20 -12.66
N LEU A 241 -7.60 -16.26 -13.57
CA LEU A 241 -7.88 -16.44 -15.01
C LEU A 241 -6.80 -17.26 -15.71
N ALA A 242 -5.53 -17.04 -15.37
CA ALA A 242 -4.40 -17.78 -15.93
C ALA A 242 -4.43 -19.29 -15.57
N SER A 243 -5.08 -19.65 -14.46
CA SER A 243 -5.24 -21.05 -14.01
C SER A 243 -6.44 -21.77 -14.64
N LEU A 244 -7.28 -21.10 -15.44
CA LEU A 244 -8.44 -21.72 -16.07
C LEU A 244 -8.03 -22.74 -17.15
N PRO A 245 -8.77 -23.84 -17.31
CA PRO A 245 -8.46 -24.86 -18.33
C PRO A 245 -8.75 -24.33 -19.75
N LYS A 246 -8.01 -24.83 -20.73
CA LYS A 246 -8.23 -24.58 -22.17
C LYS A 246 -9.30 -25.54 -22.73
N ASP A 247 -10.55 -25.37 -22.27
CA ASP A 247 -11.67 -26.25 -22.65
C ASP A 247 -12.70 -25.54 -23.53
N GLY A 248 -12.50 -24.23 -23.80
CA GLY A 248 -13.41 -23.43 -24.62
C GLY A 248 -14.73 -23.09 -23.94
N SER A 249 -14.92 -23.42 -22.67
CA SER A 249 -16.14 -23.12 -21.91
C SER A 249 -16.28 -21.66 -21.53
N LEU A 250 -15.19 -20.91 -21.54
CA LEU A 250 -15.11 -19.50 -21.15
C LEU A 250 -14.27 -18.71 -22.15
N ARG A 251 -14.53 -17.41 -22.25
CA ARG A 251 -13.73 -16.46 -23.02
C ARG A 251 -13.65 -15.10 -22.36
N LEU A 252 -12.62 -14.34 -22.69
CA LEU A 252 -12.55 -12.90 -22.40
C LEU A 252 -13.33 -12.12 -23.46
N LEU A 253 -14.18 -11.21 -23.03
CA LEU A 253 -14.98 -10.35 -23.88
C LEU A 253 -14.24 -9.05 -24.17
N ALA A 254 -14.20 -8.66 -25.45
CA ALA A 254 -13.67 -7.36 -25.82
C ALA A 254 -14.57 -6.22 -25.28
N MET A 255 -13.92 -5.18 -24.77
CA MET A 255 -14.57 -3.98 -24.25
C MET A 255 -14.52 -2.84 -25.27
N PRO A 256 -15.54 -1.97 -25.34
CA PRO A 256 -15.47 -0.75 -26.11
C PRO A 256 -14.27 0.12 -25.69
N PRO A 257 -13.54 0.74 -26.62
CA PRO A 257 -12.42 1.60 -26.28
C PRO A 257 -12.90 2.82 -25.48
N LEU A 258 -12.16 3.15 -24.44
CA LEU A 258 -12.41 4.33 -23.62
C LEU A 258 -11.07 5.00 -23.31
N GLN A 259 -11.04 6.33 -23.43
CA GLN A 259 -9.89 7.16 -23.10
C GLN A 259 -10.34 8.40 -22.32
N GLY A 260 -9.54 8.82 -21.36
CA GLY A 260 -9.84 9.95 -20.48
C GLY A 260 -10.50 9.53 -19.17
N ASP A 261 -10.66 10.47 -18.26
CA ASP A 261 -11.23 10.24 -16.91
C ASP A 261 -10.56 9.09 -16.13
N GLY A 262 -9.24 8.96 -16.30
CA GLY A 262 -8.44 7.90 -15.65
C GLY A 262 -8.41 6.57 -16.39
N TYR A 263 -9.06 6.45 -17.57
CA TYR A 263 -9.02 5.26 -18.42
C TYR A 263 -8.10 5.43 -19.62
N THR A 264 -7.52 4.31 -20.06
CA THR A 264 -6.73 4.17 -21.28
C THR A 264 -7.10 2.90 -22.03
N PRO A 265 -7.07 2.87 -23.38
CA PRO A 265 -7.21 1.64 -24.13
C PRO A 265 -6.11 0.64 -23.80
N ALA A 266 -6.46 -0.63 -23.71
CA ALA A 266 -5.55 -1.73 -23.44
C ALA A 266 -5.96 -2.98 -24.21
N ALA A 267 -5.11 -4.01 -24.21
CA ALA A 267 -5.42 -5.31 -24.81
C ALA A 267 -4.77 -6.45 -24.03
N PHE A 268 -5.44 -7.57 -23.99
CA PHE A 268 -4.86 -8.85 -23.59
C PHE A 268 -4.28 -9.56 -24.79
N ARG A 269 -3.16 -10.23 -24.59
CA ARG A 269 -2.51 -11.07 -25.60
C ARG A 269 -2.62 -12.55 -25.21
N SER A 270 -2.39 -13.42 -26.19
CA SER A 270 -2.33 -14.87 -25.94
C SER A 270 -1.31 -15.24 -24.84
N ASP A 271 -0.19 -14.51 -24.74
CA ASP A 271 0.82 -14.75 -23.70
C ASP A 271 0.32 -14.41 -22.29
N ASP A 272 -0.62 -13.45 -22.17
CA ASP A 272 -1.23 -13.11 -20.86
C ASP A 272 -2.16 -14.25 -20.40
N TYR A 273 -2.94 -14.83 -21.34
CA TYR A 273 -3.97 -15.85 -21.05
C TYR A 273 -4.03 -16.93 -22.15
N PRO A 274 -3.07 -17.85 -22.23
CA PRO A 274 -2.97 -18.81 -23.33
C PRO A 274 -4.11 -19.83 -23.36
N THR A 275 -4.87 -19.95 -22.27
CA THR A 275 -6.06 -20.82 -22.19
C THR A 275 -7.34 -20.16 -22.68
N LEU A 276 -7.41 -18.82 -22.63
CA LEU A 276 -8.61 -18.03 -22.96
C LEU A 276 -8.49 -17.29 -24.29
N ILE A 277 -7.27 -17.03 -24.77
CA ILE A 277 -7.00 -16.28 -25.99
C ILE A 277 -6.21 -17.16 -26.93
N PRO A 278 -6.70 -17.43 -28.15
CA PRO A 278 -5.95 -18.21 -29.17
C PRO A 278 -4.63 -17.53 -29.55
N ASP A 279 -3.66 -18.33 -29.94
CA ASP A 279 -2.33 -17.87 -30.32
C ASP A 279 -2.39 -16.78 -31.42
N GLY A 280 -1.65 -15.70 -31.21
CA GLY A 280 -1.58 -14.56 -32.12
C GLY A 280 -2.80 -13.64 -32.11
N GLN A 281 -3.81 -13.92 -31.28
CA GLN A 281 -4.96 -13.06 -31.12
C GLN A 281 -4.79 -12.10 -29.92
N THR A 282 -5.57 -11.02 -29.95
CA THR A 282 -5.71 -10.04 -28.86
C THR A 282 -7.19 -9.84 -28.53
N VAL A 283 -7.45 -9.42 -27.28
CA VAL A 283 -8.78 -9.02 -26.83
C VAL A 283 -8.68 -7.60 -26.28
N ASP A 284 -9.36 -6.67 -26.94
CA ASP A 284 -9.35 -5.26 -26.52
C ASP A 284 -10.06 -5.10 -25.18
N THR A 285 -9.51 -4.23 -24.36
CA THR A 285 -10.06 -3.87 -23.06
C THR A 285 -9.74 -2.42 -22.70
N VAL A 286 -10.13 -2.01 -21.53
CA VAL A 286 -9.74 -0.73 -20.93
C VAL A 286 -8.90 -0.98 -19.69
N SER A 287 -7.98 -0.05 -19.44
CA SER A 287 -7.16 -0.05 -18.23
C SER A 287 -7.25 1.30 -17.51
N PHE A 288 -6.82 1.29 -16.27
CA PHE A 288 -6.61 2.48 -15.44
C PHE A 288 -5.36 2.26 -14.60
N ASN A 289 -4.71 3.34 -14.20
CA ASN A 289 -3.48 3.22 -13.42
C ASN A 289 -3.79 3.09 -11.93
N THR A 290 -3.00 2.30 -11.22
CA THR A 290 -2.96 2.31 -9.76
C THR A 290 -1.99 3.39 -9.30
N VAL A 291 -2.45 4.23 -8.40
CA VAL A 291 -1.72 5.36 -7.82
C VAL A 291 -1.43 5.07 -6.35
N LEU A 292 -0.19 5.25 -5.94
CA LEU A 292 0.17 5.31 -4.53
C LEU A 292 -0.08 6.73 -4.04
N ALA A 293 -1.15 6.90 -3.26
CA ALA A 293 -1.61 8.18 -2.74
C ALA A 293 -1.34 8.34 -1.24
N THR A 294 -1.22 9.57 -0.79
CA THR A 294 -1.09 9.96 0.62
C THR A 294 -1.87 11.26 0.89
N ASN A 295 -2.15 11.54 2.16
CA ASN A 295 -2.74 12.81 2.55
C ASN A 295 -1.77 13.97 2.34
N ASN A 296 -2.29 15.11 1.90
CA ASN A 296 -1.54 16.36 1.84
C ASN A 296 -1.53 17.01 3.23
N THR A 297 -0.66 16.52 4.10
CA THR A 297 -0.50 17.00 5.49
C THR A 297 0.70 17.94 5.62
N PRO A 298 0.71 18.83 6.63
CA PRO A 298 1.86 19.70 6.89
C PRO A 298 3.14 18.91 7.21
N LYS A 299 4.30 19.50 6.93
CA LYS A 299 5.62 18.85 7.14
C LYS A 299 5.93 18.46 8.60
N TRP A 300 5.26 19.08 9.56
CA TRP A 300 5.39 18.74 10.99
C TRP A 300 4.54 17.53 11.40
N ASP A 301 3.62 17.09 10.56
CA ASP A 301 2.80 15.91 10.82
C ASP A 301 3.61 14.61 10.81
N ASP A 302 3.28 13.69 11.71
CA ASP A 302 4.01 12.42 11.87
C ASP A 302 3.90 11.53 10.64
N SER A 303 2.71 11.49 10.01
CA SER A 303 2.50 10.73 8.78
C SER A 303 3.33 11.31 7.63
N HIS A 304 3.34 12.64 7.46
CA HIS A 304 4.18 13.30 6.46
C HIS A 304 5.66 12.93 6.62
N ARG A 305 6.17 12.94 7.86
CA ARG A 305 7.58 12.58 8.14
C ARG A 305 7.88 11.13 7.82
N ARG A 306 6.96 10.19 8.18
CA ARG A 306 7.14 8.77 7.85
C ARG A 306 7.10 8.53 6.34
N VAL A 307 6.14 9.10 5.64
CA VAL A 307 6.03 8.97 4.17
C VAL A 307 7.23 9.63 3.47
N SER A 308 7.75 10.76 3.97
CA SER A 308 8.96 11.41 3.44
C SER A 308 10.21 10.55 3.56
N LYS A 309 10.33 9.73 4.62
CA LYS A 309 11.40 8.74 4.75
C LYS A 309 11.21 7.53 3.84
N PHE A 310 9.96 7.09 3.70
CA PHE A 310 9.61 5.94 2.87
C PHE A 310 9.89 6.18 1.39
N VAL A 311 9.56 7.34 0.85
CA VAL A 311 9.64 7.64 -0.59
C VAL A 311 11.02 7.37 -1.21
N PRO A 312 12.14 7.92 -0.71
CA PRO A 312 13.45 7.65 -1.29
C PRO A 312 13.86 6.18 -1.15
N ALA A 313 13.53 5.54 -0.04
CA ALA A 313 13.80 4.14 0.18
C ALA A 313 12.98 3.26 -0.80
N PHE A 314 11.71 3.55 -1.00
CA PHE A 314 10.86 2.84 -1.95
C PHE A 314 11.37 2.99 -3.40
N PHE A 315 11.72 4.19 -3.82
CA PHE A 315 12.22 4.41 -5.17
C PHE A 315 13.56 3.70 -5.43
N SER A 316 14.37 3.50 -4.40
CA SER A 316 15.65 2.78 -4.53
C SER A 316 15.48 1.27 -4.72
N VAL A 317 14.38 0.65 -4.24
CA VAL A 317 14.13 -0.79 -4.36
C VAL A 317 13.26 -1.17 -5.57
N LEU A 318 12.81 -0.22 -6.40
CA LEU A 318 11.97 -0.51 -7.56
C LEU A 318 12.62 -1.44 -8.58
N SER A 319 13.95 -1.35 -8.76
CA SER A 319 14.69 -2.27 -9.65
C SER A 319 14.70 -3.70 -9.12
N GLU A 320 14.68 -3.90 -7.82
CA GLU A 320 14.55 -5.20 -7.17
C GLU A 320 13.13 -5.75 -7.32
N LEU A 321 12.13 -4.91 -7.10
CA LEU A 321 10.71 -5.25 -7.29
C LEU A 321 10.39 -5.65 -8.75
N ALA A 322 11.11 -5.13 -9.73
CA ALA A 322 11.01 -5.56 -11.13
C ALA A 322 11.61 -6.96 -11.40
N GLY A 323 12.17 -7.62 -10.38
CA GLY A 323 12.75 -8.97 -10.49
C GLY A 323 11.69 -10.06 -10.67
N PRO A 324 12.09 -11.27 -11.12
CA PRO A 324 11.18 -12.35 -11.53
C PRO A 324 10.38 -12.99 -10.37
N GLN A 325 10.77 -12.73 -9.11
CA GLN A 325 10.07 -13.21 -7.92
C GLN A 325 8.83 -12.39 -7.58
N HIS A 326 8.67 -11.20 -8.17
CA HIS A 326 7.58 -10.27 -7.93
C HIS A 326 6.59 -10.23 -9.11
N HIS A 327 5.54 -9.45 -8.97
CA HIS A 327 4.56 -9.31 -10.04
C HIS A 327 5.19 -8.65 -11.29
N PRO A 328 4.96 -9.17 -12.52
CA PRO A 328 5.59 -8.63 -13.74
C PRO A 328 5.36 -7.13 -13.98
N LYS A 329 4.22 -6.63 -13.55
CA LYS A 329 3.85 -5.20 -13.67
C LYS A 329 4.75 -4.23 -12.91
N TRP A 330 5.61 -4.70 -12.03
CA TRP A 330 6.63 -3.83 -11.43
C TRP A 330 7.61 -3.26 -12.46
N SER A 331 7.82 -3.96 -13.57
CA SER A 331 8.62 -3.45 -14.69
C SER A 331 7.97 -2.28 -15.44
N ASP A 332 6.67 -2.08 -15.29
CA ASP A 332 5.92 -1.01 -15.96
C ASP A 332 5.96 0.32 -15.18
N VAL A 333 6.47 0.31 -13.93
CA VAL A 333 6.51 1.50 -13.08
C VAL A 333 7.44 2.56 -13.67
N ASN A 334 6.87 3.72 -14.00
CA ASN A 334 7.61 4.87 -14.51
C ASN A 334 7.39 6.08 -13.60
N LEU A 335 8.40 6.40 -12.80
CA LEU A 335 8.36 7.49 -11.83
C LEU A 335 8.18 8.88 -12.47
N ALA A 336 8.52 9.04 -13.76
CA ALA A 336 8.42 10.32 -14.45
C ALA A 336 6.97 10.69 -14.86
N VAL A 337 6.06 9.70 -14.86
CA VAL A 337 4.66 9.92 -15.26
C VAL A 337 3.95 10.83 -14.25
N THR A 338 3.26 11.85 -14.77
CA THR A 338 2.45 12.77 -13.97
C THR A 338 0.99 12.36 -13.95
N LEU A 339 0.27 12.75 -12.91
CA LEU A 339 -1.18 12.58 -12.80
C LEU A 339 -1.83 13.96 -12.95
N ASP A 340 -2.53 14.16 -14.07
CA ASP A 340 -3.12 15.45 -14.40
C ASP A 340 -4.15 15.92 -13.36
N GLY A 341 -4.04 17.16 -12.95
CA GLY A 341 -4.90 17.77 -11.93
C GLY A 341 -4.55 17.41 -10.48
N TRP A 342 -3.46 16.67 -10.24
CA TRP A 342 -3.01 16.26 -8.91
C TRP A 342 -1.58 16.68 -8.64
N SER A 343 -1.31 17.09 -7.40
CA SER A 343 0.05 17.42 -6.97
C SER A 343 0.79 16.16 -6.53
N ARG A 344 2.05 16.05 -6.92
CA ARG A 344 2.93 15.00 -6.41
C ARG A 344 3.35 15.33 -4.98
N PHE A 345 3.54 14.31 -4.15
CA PHE A 345 4.06 14.46 -2.79
C PHE A 345 5.47 15.07 -2.82
N ASP A 346 5.73 16.04 -1.97
CA ASP A 346 6.93 16.89 -2.05
C ASP A 346 8.26 16.13 -1.97
N ALA A 347 8.33 15.07 -1.14
CA ALA A 347 9.53 14.23 -1.07
C ALA A 347 9.75 13.42 -2.37
N ALA A 348 8.69 13.02 -3.06
CA ALA A 348 8.79 12.34 -4.35
C ALA A 348 9.27 13.30 -5.45
N GLU A 349 8.73 14.52 -5.47
CA GLU A 349 9.17 15.56 -6.39
C GLU A 349 10.64 15.94 -6.18
N ALA A 350 11.05 16.12 -4.92
CA ALA A 350 12.43 16.43 -4.57
C ALA A 350 13.41 15.32 -4.96
N TRP A 351 13.02 14.05 -4.76
CA TRP A 351 13.84 12.90 -5.15
C TRP A 351 14.01 12.83 -6.67
N LEU A 352 12.93 13.03 -7.44
CA LEU A 352 12.98 13.02 -8.90
C LEU A 352 13.83 14.15 -9.45
N ALA A 353 13.68 15.36 -8.90
CA ALA A 353 14.50 16.51 -9.30
C ALA A 353 15.99 16.25 -9.04
N LYS A 354 16.33 15.66 -7.90
CA LYS A 354 17.70 15.26 -7.57
C LYS A 354 18.22 14.19 -8.53
N ALA A 355 17.45 13.13 -8.78
CA ALA A 355 17.83 12.07 -9.70
C ALA A 355 18.07 12.58 -11.12
N GLN A 356 17.25 13.51 -11.60
CA GLN A 356 17.44 14.18 -12.89
C GLN A 356 18.73 15.01 -12.94
N GLN A 357 19.03 15.75 -11.88
CA GLN A 357 20.27 16.52 -11.76
C GLN A 357 21.50 15.62 -11.77
N GLU A 358 21.48 14.54 -10.99
CA GLU A 358 22.58 13.54 -10.92
C GLU A 358 22.80 12.86 -12.29
N GLN A 359 21.70 12.50 -12.98
CA GLN A 359 21.78 11.93 -14.33
C GLN A 359 22.36 12.91 -15.33
N ALA A 360 21.95 14.18 -15.29
CA ALA A 360 22.48 15.22 -16.17
C ALA A 360 23.98 15.48 -15.90
N ALA A 361 24.39 15.47 -14.62
CA ALA A 361 25.80 15.62 -14.23
C ALA A 361 26.66 14.43 -14.71
N LEU A 362 26.13 13.21 -14.59
CA LEU A 362 26.79 11.99 -15.08
C LEU A 362 26.98 12.02 -16.60
N VAL A 363 25.93 12.37 -17.32
CA VAL A 363 25.96 12.52 -18.79
C VAL A 363 27.01 13.55 -19.18
N ARG A 364 27.06 14.68 -18.49
CA ARG A 364 28.05 15.74 -18.74
C ARG A 364 29.47 15.24 -18.49
N LYS A 365 29.71 14.55 -17.36
CA LYS A 365 31.00 13.94 -17.04
C LYS A 365 31.44 12.92 -18.09
N ASN A 366 30.54 12.06 -18.55
CA ASN A 366 30.84 11.07 -19.59
C ASN A 366 31.17 11.75 -20.92
N PHE A 367 30.48 12.84 -21.25
CA PHE A 367 30.82 13.65 -22.43
C PHE A 367 32.19 14.31 -22.34
N GLU A 368 32.55 14.87 -21.17
CA GLU A 368 33.89 15.45 -20.95
C GLU A 368 34.99 14.37 -21.04
N GLN A 369 34.75 13.16 -20.54
CA GLN A 369 35.66 12.03 -20.69
C GLN A 369 35.78 11.59 -22.15
N PHE A 370 34.68 11.53 -22.89
CA PHE A 370 34.68 11.23 -24.33
C PHE A 370 35.49 12.25 -25.11
N LEU A 371 35.30 13.55 -24.83
CA LEU A 371 36.09 14.62 -25.44
C LEU A 371 37.60 14.48 -25.16
N SER A 372 37.97 14.16 -23.93
CA SER A 372 39.36 13.99 -23.57
C SER A 372 40.01 12.75 -24.19
N ALA A 373 39.28 11.68 -24.39
CA ALA A 373 39.75 10.44 -25.01
C ALA A 373 39.87 10.54 -26.55
N THR A 374 38.98 11.31 -27.20
CA THR A 374 38.96 11.46 -28.65
C THR A 374 39.92 12.56 -29.16
N ARG A 375 40.43 13.44 -28.27
CA ARG A 375 41.29 14.52 -28.62
C ARG A 375 42.74 14.25 -28.18
N GLY A 376 43.61 14.11 -29.13
CA GLY A 376 45.01 13.91 -28.83
C GLY A 376 45.67 15.16 -28.18
N PRO A 377 46.80 15.01 -27.50
CA PRO A 377 47.54 16.14 -26.94
C PRO A 377 47.87 17.16 -28.04
N GLY A 378 47.52 18.43 -27.82
CA GLY A 378 47.77 19.52 -28.77
C GLY A 378 46.59 19.96 -29.63
N THR A 379 45.39 19.34 -29.52
CA THR A 379 44.19 19.78 -30.23
C THR A 379 43.67 21.09 -29.61
N PRO A 380 43.41 22.18 -30.39
CA PRO A 380 42.90 23.44 -29.86
C PRO A 380 41.55 23.24 -29.12
N ALA A 381 41.33 24.01 -28.04
CA ALA A 381 40.05 23.94 -27.32
C ALA A 381 38.90 24.25 -28.26
N LEU A 382 37.80 23.49 -28.16
CA LEU A 382 36.56 23.80 -28.90
C LEU A 382 36.02 25.14 -28.42
N SER A 383 35.50 25.89 -29.37
CA SER A 383 34.70 27.08 -29.02
C SER A 383 33.47 26.63 -28.19
N PRO A 384 32.92 27.45 -27.29
CA PRO A 384 31.75 27.10 -26.48
C PRO A 384 30.55 26.66 -27.34
N ASN A 385 30.39 27.18 -28.54
CA ASN A 385 29.33 26.77 -29.46
C ASN A 385 29.57 25.37 -30.04
N ALA A 386 30.79 25.09 -30.54
CA ALA A 386 31.13 23.76 -31.04
C ALA A 386 31.07 22.67 -29.96
N GLN A 387 31.37 23.02 -28.71
CA GLN A 387 31.22 22.11 -27.59
C GLN A 387 29.75 21.80 -27.29
N ARG A 388 28.88 22.81 -27.44
CA ARG A 388 27.43 22.65 -27.25
C ARG A 388 26.81 21.77 -28.33
N GLU A 389 27.16 22.04 -29.60
CA GLU A 389 26.70 21.23 -30.75
C GLU A 389 27.13 19.75 -30.59
N LEU A 390 28.37 19.51 -30.24
CA LEU A 390 28.89 18.16 -30.05
C LEU A 390 28.26 17.46 -28.82
N PHE A 391 27.90 18.22 -27.78
CA PHE A 391 27.15 17.69 -26.63
C PHE A 391 25.70 17.29 -27.03
N GLU A 392 25.06 18.10 -27.87
CA GLU A 392 23.72 17.78 -28.41
C GLU A 392 23.75 16.52 -29.28
N GLU A 393 24.77 16.36 -30.14
CA GLU A 393 25.00 15.13 -30.92
C GLU A 393 25.26 13.92 -30.03
N PHE A 394 26.10 14.07 -29.00
CA PHE A 394 26.36 13.00 -28.01
C PHE A 394 25.09 12.61 -27.28
N MET A 395 24.26 13.57 -26.87
CA MET A 395 22.96 13.30 -26.23
C MET A 395 22.00 12.56 -27.15
N GLN A 396 21.95 12.93 -28.44
CA GLN A 396 21.15 12.22 -29.44
C GLN A 396 21.67 10.78 -29.65
N TRP A 397 23.00 10.64 -29.72
CA TRP A 397 23.64 9.31 -29.87
C TRP A 397 23.40 8.44 -28.64
N SER A 398 23.58 8.97 -27.43
CA SER A 398 23.35 8.24 -26.19
C SER A 398 21.91 7.77 -26.03
N ARG A 399 20.93 8.59 -26.42
CA ARG A 399 19.50 8.19 -26.42
C ARG A 399 19.21 7.06 -27.40
N ARG A 400 19.84 7.05 -28.57
CA ARG A 400 19.72 5.97 -29.57
C ARG A 400 20.42 4.67 -29.11
N SER A 401 21.53 4.79 -28.41
CA SER A 401 22.35 3.67 -27.95
C SER A 401 21.75 2.97 -26.72
N VAL A 402 21.00 3.69 -25.87
CA VAL A 402 20.28 3.14 -24.70
C VAL A 402 18.91 2.57 -25.09
N GLY A 403 18.36 2.97 -26.25
CA GLY A 403 17.04 2.55 -26.74
C GLY A 403 16.96 1.16 -27.38
N THR A 404 18.03 0.39 -27.43
CA THR A 404 18.00 -0.99 -27.96
C THR A 404 18.49 -1.96 -26.88
N PRO A 405 17.60 -2.66 -26.16
CA PRO A 405 18.02 -3.81 -25.39
C PRO A 405 18.58 -4.83 -26.38
N LYS A 406 19.88 -5.09 -26.32
CA LYS A 406 20.45 -6.26 -27.01
C LYS A 406 19.70 -7.49 -26.55
N GLN A 407 18.92 -8.10 -27.44
CA GLN A 407 18.54 -9.48 -27.34
C GLN A 407 19.84 -10.28 -27.19
N VAL A 408 20.10 -10.72 -25.97
CA VAL A 408 21.11 -11.74 -25.72
C VAL A 408 20.49 -13.04 -26.22
N SER A 409 20.82 -13.39 -27.48
CA SER A 409 20.66 -14.76 -27.99
C SER A 409 21.50 -15.66 -27.07
N ARG A 410 20.84 -16.48 -26.29
CA ARG A 410 21.44 -17.62 -25.60
C ARG A 410 21.68 -18.74 -26.61
N PRO A 411 22.81 -19.45 -26.53
CA PRO A 411 23.09 -20.64 -27.33
C PRO A 411 22.21 -21.83 -26.99
#